data_96920734b729b26587e3f24df16d0fbd
#
_entry.id   96920734b729b26587e3f24df16d0fbd
#
_cell.length_a   1.000
_cell.length_b   1.000
_cell.length_c   1.000
_cell.angle_alpha   90.00
_cell.angle_beta   90.00
_cell.angle_gamma   90.00
#
_symmetry.space_group_name_H-M   'P 1'
#
loop_
_entity.id
_entity.type
_entity.pdbx_description
1 polymer ?
#
loop_
_entity_poly.entity_id
_entity_poly.type
_entity_poly.pdbx_seq_one_letter_code
_entity_poly.pdbx_strand_id
1 'polypeptide(L)'
;MRVISRDPGQKPGWVELGAAGTLIRASHKWESWCAPADPWDLAVTEGQWWYPGTDTDPNNLFKLAFDAGWSLRGIPAKRYMRIPPKVWRGGSGVDKATMQRRILTTLSTPEKKLFAGIPASRHGDVLDAIGIGRG
;
A
#
# COMPACT_ATOMS: atom_id res chain seq x y z
N MET A 1 8.43 -2.30 -15.11
CA MET A 1 8.78 -2.64 -13.72
C MET A 1 7.55 -3.18 -13.02
N ARG A 2 7.70 -4.28 -12.32
CA ARG A 2 6.62 -4.91 -11.54
C ARG A 2 6.76 -4.52 -10.07
N VAL A 3 5.74 -3.89 -9.53
CA VAL A 3 5.75 -3.41 -8.15
C VAL A 3 4.60 -4.07 -7.38
N ILE A 4 4.89 -4.62 -6.20
CA ILE A 4 3.87 -4.99 -5.24
C ILE A 4 3.86 -3.94 -4.13
N SER A 5 2.68 -3.46 -3.79
CA SER A 5 2.49 -2.48 -2.72
C SER A 5 1.50 -2.99 -1.70
N ARG A 6 1.77 -2.72 -0.44
CA ARG A 6 0.91 -3.13 0.66
C ARG A 6 0.64 -1.95 1.60
N ASP A 7 -0.63 -1.76 1.94
CA ASP A 7 -1.04 -0.95 3.08
C ASP A 7 -0.95 -1.83 4.32
N PRO A 8 -0.04 -1.55 5.27
CA PRO A 8 0.18 -2.41 6.44
C PRO A 8 -0.95 -2.29 7.47
N GLY A 9 -1.01 -3.27 8.37
CA GLY A 9 -1.95 -3.29 9.49
C GLY A 9 -2.85 -4.51 9.47
N GLN A 10 -3.85 -4.51 10.36
CA GLN A 10 -4.80 -5.61 10.50
C GLN A 10 -5.75 -5.73 9.30
N LYS A 11 -5.96 -4.63 8.58
CA LYS A 11 -6.79 -4.56 7.37
C LYS A 11 -5.91 -4.15 6.20
N PRO A 12 -5.11 -5.07 5.65
CA PRO A 12 -4.17 -4.74 4.58
C PRO A 12 -4.86 -4.55 3.24
N GLY A 13 -4.24 -3.75 2.38
CA GLY A 13 -4.52 -3.73 0.95
C GLY A 13 -3.29 -4.18 0.20
N TRP A 14 -3.46 -4.97 -0.85
CA TRP A 14 -2.39 -5.48 -1.70
C TRP A 14 -2.67 -5.11 -3.14
N VAL A 15 -1.70 -4.55 -3.83
CA VAL A 15 -1.83 -4.24 -5.25
C VAL A 15 -0.56 -4.59 -6.03
N GLU A 16 -0.76 -4.99 -7.27
CA GLU A 16 0.31 -5.06 -8.28
C GLU A 16 0.19 -3.84 -9.17
N LEU A 17 1.28 -3.11 -9.34
CA LEU A 17 1.39 -1.98 -10.26
C LEU A 17 2.40 -2.31 -11.36
N GLY A 18 2.04 -1.97 -12.59
CA GLY A 18 2.90 -2.09 -13.75
C GLY A 18 3.53 -0.76 -14.16
N ALA A 19 3.84 -0.64 -15.44
CA ALA A 19 4.42 0.57 -16.00
C ALA A 19 3.52 1.79 -15.74
N ALA A 20 4.14 2.94 -15.42
CA ALA A 20 3.48 4.20 -15.14
C ALA A 20 2.43 4.12 -13.99
N GLY A 21 2.60 3.17 -13.07
CA GLY A 21 1.70 3.02 -11.94
C GLY A 21 0.33 2.44 -12.28
N THR A 22 0.19 1.77 -13.41
CA THR A 22 -1.06 1.12 -13.83
C THR A 22 -1.41 -0.01 -12.87
N LEU A 23 -2.66 -0.04 -12.38
CA LEU A 23 -3.15 -1.11 -11.51
C LEU A 23 -3.40 -2.38 -12.31
N ILE A 24 -2.74 -3.48 -11.94
CA ILE A 24 -2.83 -4.78 -12.59
C ILE A 24 -3.70 -5.75 -11.80
N ARG A 25 -3.48 -5.82 -10.48
CA ARG A 25 -4.23 -6.68 -9.56
C ARG A 25 -4.43 -5.97 -8.23
N ALA A 26 -5.51 -6.33 -7.53
CA ALA A 26 -5.82 -5.78 -6.22
C ALA A 26 -6.50 -6.83 -5.34
N SER A 27 -6.21 -6.81 -4.04
CA SER A 27 -6.88 -7.65 -3.06
C SER A 27 -6.86 -6.99 -1.69
N HIS A 28 -7.87 -7.33 -0.87
CA HIS A 28 -7.94 -6.92 0.53
C HIS A 28 -7.30 -7.95 1.49
N LYS A 29 -6.70 -9.01 0.94
CA LYS A 29 -6.03 -10.07 1.68
C LYS A 29 -4.86 -10.61 0.87
N TRP A 30 -3.92 -11.29 1.55
CA TRP A 30 -2.84 -11.96 0.86
C TRP A 30 -3.37 -13.00 -0.11
N GLU A 31 -2.84 -13.01 -1.32
CA GLU A 31 -3.18 -13.95 -2.39
C GLU A 31 -1.91 -14.65 -2.86
N SER A 32 -2.05 -15.80 -3.52
CA SER A 32 -0.90 -16.54 -4.05
C SER A 32 -0.04 -15.71 -5.02
N TRP A 33 -0.65 -14.79 -5.76
CA TRP A 33 0.10 -13.91 -6.67
C TRP A 33 1.01 -12.91 -5.95
N CYS A 34 0.82 -12.70 -4.63
CA CYS A 34 1.70 -11.84 -3.84
C CYS A 34 3.12 -12.42 -3.73
N ALA A 35 3.26 -13.74 -3.85
CA ALA A 35 4.56 -14.42 -3.78
C ALA A 35 4.81 -15.24 -5.08
N PRO A 36 5.05 -14.55 -6.21
CA PRO A 36 5.25 -15.23 -7.50
C PRO A 36 6.60 -15.95 -7.56
N ALA A 37 6.72 -16.87 -8.53
CA ALA A 37 7.98 -17.56 -8.78
C ALA A 37 9.09 -16.60 -9.22
N ASP A 38 8.75 -15.63 -10.10
CA ASP A 38 9.67 -14.57 -10.50
C ASP A 38 9.56 -13.40 -9.51
N PRO A 39 10.67 -12.96 -8.90
CA PRO A 39 10.63 -11.89 -7.92
C PRO A 39 10.05 -10.59 -8.48
N TRP A 40 9.37 -9.83 -7.62
CA TRP A 40 8.99 -8.45 -7.91
C TRP A 40 10.25 -7.59 -8.10
N ASP A 41 10.17 -6.58 -8.94
CA ASP A 41 11.24 -5.60 -9.04
C ASP A 41 11.33 -4.75 -7.76
N LEU A 42 10.19 -4.43 -7.18
CA LEU A 42 10.10 -3.63 -5.97
C LEU A 42 8.90 -4.05 -5.13
N ALA A 43 9.12 -4.19 -3.83
CA ALA A 43 8.06 -4.32 -2.83
C ALA A 43 8.03 -3.07 -1.95
N VAL A 44 6.86 -2.45 -1.85
CA VAL A 44 6.69 -1.17 -1.16
C VAL A 44 5.66 -1.31 -0.04
N THR A 45 5.94 -0.69 1.10
CA THR A 45 4.99 -0.55 2.21
C THR A 45 5.10 0.85 2.81
N GLU A 46 4.06 1.28 3.53
CA GLU A 46 4.13 2.52 4.30
C GLU A 46 5.06 2.32 5.49
N GLY A 47 6.00 3.26 5.67
CA GLY A 47 6.85 3.31 6.85
C GLY A 47 6.19 4.13 7.95
N GLN A 48 6.25 3.64 9.19
CA GLN A 48 5.77 4.39 10.35
C GLN A 48 6.91 5.23 10.92
N TRP A 49 6.63 6.51 11.18
CA TRP A 49 7.59 7.45 11.73
C TRP A 49 7.06 8.02 13.03
N TRP A 50 7.94 8.14 14.00
CA TRP A 50 7.64 8.85 15.23
C TRP A 50 8.01 10.33 15.04
N TYR A 51 7.06 11.21 15.32
CA TYR A 51 7.29 12.65 15.30
C TYR A 51 7.33 13.16 16.73
N PRO A 52 8.40 13.88 17.16
CA PRO A 52 8.45 14.50 18.47
C PRO A 52 7.23 15.42 18.70
N GLY A 53 6.63 15.36 19.90
CA GLY A 53 5.48 16.18 20.25
C GLY A 53 4.13 15.59 19.85
N THR A 54 4.08 14.38 19.31
CA THR A 54 2.82 13.67 19.06
C THR A 54 2.46 12.80 20.27
N ASP A 55 1.16 12.57 20.48
CA ASP A 55 0.67 11.67 21.54
C ASP A 55 0.81 10.19 21.18
N THR A 56 1.49 9.88 20.09
CA THR A 56 1.64 8.51 19.62
C THR A 56 2.63 7.74 20.50
N ASP A 57 2.19 6.60 21.05
CA ASP A 57 3.05 5.72 21.84
C ASP A 57 4.14 5.13 20.93
N PRO A 58 5.45 5.34 21.25
CA PRO A 58 6.56 4.75 20.47
C PRO A 58 6.48 3.23 20.33
N ASN A 59 5.96 2.52 21.32
CA ASN A 59 5.81 1.07 21.28
C ASN A 59 4.81 0.64 20.20
N ASN A 60 3.72 1.38 20.03
CA ASN A 60 2.75 1.12 18.96
C ASN A 60 3.36 1.33 17.58
N LEU A 61 4.15 2.40 17.41
CA LEU A 61 4.86 2.65 16.16
C LEU A 61 5.86 1.55 15.84
N PHE A 62 6.60 1.09 16.85
CA PHE A 62 7.56 -0.01 16.69
C PHE A 62 6.86 -1.30 16.27
N LYS A 63 5.73 -1.61 16.89
CA LYS A 63 4.92 -2.78 16.54
C LYS A 63 4.40 -2.71 15.11
N LEU A 64 3.90 -1.55 14.67
CA LEU A 64 3.44 -1.36 13.30
C LEU A 64 4.58 -1.50 12.30
N ALA A 65 5.76 -0.96 12.61
CA ALA A 65 6.93 -1.09 11.76
C ALA A 65 7.40 -2.56 11.66
N PHE A 66 7.35 -3.29 12.76
CA PHE A 66 7.66 -4.72 12.78
C PHE A 66 6.68 -5.52 11.93
N ASP A 67 5.37 -5.27 12.08
CA ASP A 67 4.33 -5.95 11.31
C ASP A 67 4.49 -5.68 9.80
N ALA A 68 4.81 -4.45 9.43
CA ALA A 68 5.06 -4.09 8.03
C ALA A 68 6.25 -4.87 7.45
N GLY A 69 7.37 -4.93 8.18
CA GLY A 69 8.54 -5.70 7.78
C GLY A 69 8.27 -7.20 7.71
N TRP A 70 7.59 -7.73 8.71
CA TRP A 70 7.23 -9.15 8.76
C TRP A 70 6.36 -9.55 7.57
N SER A 71 5.37 -8.73 7.24
CA SER A 71 4.44 -9.03 6.13
C SER A 71 5.13 -9.07 4.77
N LEU A 72 6.21 -8.29 4.59
CA LEU A 72 7.00 -8.32 3.35
C LEU A 72 8.03 -9.45 3.32
N ARG A 73 8.33 -10.07 4.45
CA ARG A 73 9.38 -11.09 4.56
C ARG A 73 9.19 -12.26 3.61
N GLY A 74 7.93 -12.69 3.38
CA GLY A 74 7.60 -13.79 2.48
C GLY A 74 7.40 -13.37 1.03
N ILE A 75 7.61 -12.10 0.70
CA ILE A 75 7.38 -11.57 -0.64
C ILE A 75 8.73 -11.48 -1.37
N PRO A 76 8.97 -12.28 -2.43
CA PRO A 76 10.23 -12.23 -3.15
C PRO A 76 10.30 -10.94 -3.97
N ALA A 77 11.31 -10.12 -3.72
CA ALA A 77 11.54 -8.87 -4.45
C ALA A 77 13.03 -8.56 -4.55
N LYS A 78 13.41 -7.90 -5.62
CA LYS A 78 14.80 -7.44 -5.81
C LYS A 78 15.14 -6.30 -4.89
N ARG A 79 14.17 -5.45 -4.55
CA ARG A 79 14.32 -4.33 -3.62
C ARG A 79 13.08 -4.18 -2.76
N TYR A 80 13.27 -3.68 -1.55
CA TYR A 80 12.21 -3.37 -0.59
C TYR A 80 12.31 -1.90 -0.21
N MET A 81 11.17 -1.21 -0.15
CA MET A 81 11.12 0.21 0.16
C MET A 81 10.00 0.51 1.15
N ARG A 82 10.29 1.40 2.10
CA ARG A 82 9.28 1.97 3.00
C ARG A 82 9.11 3.45 2.64
N ILE A 83 7.87 3.87 2.48
CA ILE A 83 7.55 5.25 2.12
C ILE A 83 6.80 5.91 3.28
N PRO A 84 7.27 7.06 3.79
CA PRO A 84 6.53 7.79 4.82
C PRO A 84 5.16 8.24 4.33
N PRO A 85 4.14 8.34 5.21
CA PRO A 85 2.81 8.81 4.82
C PRO A 85 2.81 10.14 4.07
N LYS A 86 3.66 11.08 4.47
CA LYS A 86 3.79 12.38 3.81
C LYS A 86 4.10 12.28 2.33
N VAL A 87 4.92 11.30 1.93
CA VAL A 87 5.41 11.19 0.56
C VAL A 87 4.27 10.83 -0.39
N TRP A 88 3.49 9.83 -0.03
CA TRP A 88 2.42 9.38 -0.93
C TRP A 88 1.13 10.18 -0.78
N ARG A 89 0.92 10.85 0.36
CA ARG A 89 -0.27 11.70 0.60
C ARG A 89 -0.14 13.10 0.02
N GLY A 90 1.05 13.49 -0.44
CA GLY A 90 1.26 14.79 -1.07
C GLY A 90 1.42 15.94 -0.07
N GLY A 91 1.81 15.64 1.18
CA GLY A 91 2.13 16.62 2.19
C GLY A 91 1.31 16.50 3.47
N SER A 92 1.66 17.32 4.48
CA SER A 92 0.91 17.39 5.73
C SER A 92 -0.43 18.10 5.51
N GLY A 93 -1.49 17.65 6.20
CA GLY A 93 -2.80 18.29 6.16
C GLY A 93 -3.75 17.76 5.10
N VAL A 94 -3.33 16.86 4.23
CA VAL A 94 -4.23 16.16 3.32
C VAL A 94 -4.85 14.98 4.09
N ASP A 95 -6.17 14.98 4.26
CA ASP A 95 -6.83 13.88 4.95
C ASP A 95 -6.91 12.62 4.08
N LYS A 96 -7.09 11.49 4.76
CA LYS A 96 -7.12 10.18 4.14
C LYS A 96 -8.23 10.04 3.10
N ALA A 97 -9.43 10.52 3.43
CA ALA A 97 -10.59 10.42 2.54
C ALA A 97 -10.39 11.22 1.26
N THR A 98 -9.80 12.42 1.36
CA THR A 98 -9.49 13.25 0.19
C THR A 98 -8.48 12.54 -0.70
N MET A 99 -7.44 11.95 -0.12
CA MET A 99 -6.40 11.24 -0.88
C MET A 99 -6.96 10.02 -1.59
N GLN A 100 -7.79 9.24 -0.91
CA GLN A 100 -8.44 8.08 -1.51
C GLN A 100 -9.33 8.47 -2.69
N ARG A 101 -10.10 9.55 -2.58
CA ARG A 101 -10.90 10.06 -3.70
C ARG A 101 -10.04 10.50 -4.87
N ARG A 102 -8.92 11.17 -4.62
CA ARG A 102 -7.98 11.57 -5.68
C ARG A 102 -7.43 10.36 -6.42
N ILE A 103 -7.03 9.32 -5.70
CA ILE A 103 -6.54 8.08 -6.31
C ILE A 103 -7.64 7.44 -7.16
N LEU A 104 -8.84 7.34 -6.62
CA LEU A 104 -9.98 6.76 -7.34
C LEU A 104 -10.26 7.46 -8.67
N THR A 105 -10.16 8.79 -8.72
CA THR A 105 -10.38 9.56 -9.96
C THR A 105 -9.29 9.31 -11.01
N THR A 106 -8.13 8.83 -10.62
CA THR A 106 -7.04 8.50 -11.56
C THR A 106 -7.19 7.13 -12.22
N LEU A 107 -8.08 6.29 -11.69
CA LEU A 107 -8.25 4.93 -12.18
C LEU A 107 -9.10 4.89 -13.45
N SER A 108 -8.65 4.09 -14.42
CA SER A 108 -9.44 3.79 -15.63
C SER A 108 -10.60 2.86 -15.29
N THR A 109 -11.55 2.72 -16.23
CA THR A 109 -12.67 1.78 -16.06
C THR A 109 -12.20 0.34 -15.85
N PRO A 110 -11.22 -0.21 -16.62
CA PRO A 110 -10.69 -1.54 -16.34
C PRO A 110 -10.06 -1.67 -14.95
N GLU A 111 -9.35 -0.65 -14.50
CA GLU A 111 -8.74 -0.65 -13.16
C GLU A 111 -9.81 -0.67 -12.06
N LYS A 112 -10.87 0.12 -12.20
CA LYS A 112 -12.00 0.13 -11.25
C LYS A 112 -12.70 -1.22 -11.16
N LYS A 113 -12.75 -1.99 -12.24
CA LYS A 113 -13.36 -3.32 -12.25
C LYS A 113 -12.63 -4.31 -11.35
N LEU A 114 -11.35 -4.08 -11.07
CA LEU A 114 -10.56 -4.93 -10.17
C LEU A 114 -11.05 -4.87 -8.72
N PHE A 115 -11.86 -3.87 -8.37
CA PHE A 115 -12.48 -3.74 -7.05
C PHE A 115 -13.74 -4.60 -6.89
N ALA A 116 -14.27 -5.20 -7.96
CA ALA A 116 -15.56 -5.88 -7.94
C ALA A 116 -15.66 -7.03 -6.93
N GLY A 117 -14.57 -7.76 -6.68
CA GLY A 117 -14.52 -8.85 -5.70
C GLY A 117 -14.10 -8.40 -4.29
N ILE A 118 -13.92 -7.09 -4.07
CA ILE A 118 -13.43 -6.56 -2.80
C ILE A 118 -14.60 -5.89 -2.07
N PRO A 119 -14.86 -6.23 -0.79
CA PRO A 119 -15.92 -5.58 -0.03
C PRO A 119 -15.74 -4.05 -0.01
N ALA A 120 -16.82 -3.29 -0.12
CA ALA A 120 -16.77 -1.83 -0.16
C ALA A 120 -16.05 -1.23 1.05
N SER A 121 -16.22 -1.82 2.23
CA SER A 121 -15.53 -1.40 3.47
C SER A 121 -14.01 -1.56 3.42
N ARG A 122 -13.49 -2.31 2.44
CA ARG A 122 -12.05 -2.57 2.27
C ARG A 122 -11.45 -1.84 1.07
N HIS A 123 -12.25 -1.09 0.30
CA HIS A 123 -11.76 -0.33 -0.85
C HIS A 123 -10.72 0.72 -0.44
N GLY A 124 -10.91 1.36 0.71
CA GLY A 124 -9.96 2.35 1.23
C GLY A 124 -8.56 1.78 1.44
N ASP A 125 -8.47 0.56 1.97
CA ASP A 125 -7.18 -0.10 2.21
C ASP A 125 -6.44 -0.38 0.89
N VAL A 126 -7.17 -0.77 -0.14
CA VAL A 126 -6.61 -0.99 -1.48
C VAL A 126 -6.18 0.33 -2.13
N LEU A 127 -7.00 1.38 -2.00
CA LEU A 127 -6.64 2.72 -2.51
C LEU A 127 -5.37 3.24 -1.83
N ASP A 128 -5.22 3.04 -0.53
CA ASP A 128 -4.00 3.40 0.20
C ASP A 128 -2.79 2.64 -0.36
N ALA A 129 -2.93 1.34 -0.62
CA ALA A 129 -1.85 0.55 -1.22
C ALA A 129 -1.45 1.07 -2.60
N ILE A 130 -2.39 1.53 -3.42
CA ILE A 130 -2.13 2.16 -4.72
C ILE A 130 -1.32 3.45 -4.52
N GLY A 131 -1.75 4.30 -3.60
CA GLY A 131 -1.04 5.54 -3.29
C GLY A 131 0.40 5.30 -2.83
N ILE A 132 0.59 4.35 -1.93
CA ILE A 132 1.91 3.95 -1.44
C ILE A 132 2.80 3.47 -2.60
N GLY A 133 2.28 2.63 -3.46
CA GLY A 133 3.05 2.08 -4.58
C GLY A 133 3.41 3.09 -5.66
N ARG A 134 2.61 4.15 -5.81
CA ARG A 134 2.86 5.24 -6.77
C ARG A 134 3.76 6.34 -6.21
N GLY A 135 3.88 6.39 -4.90
CA GLY A 135 4.74 7.36 -4.19
C GLY A 135 6.19 6.96 -4.12
#